data_60d09520206be03ee2935319f797048a
#
_entry.id   60d09520206be03ee2935319f797048a
#
_cell.length_a   1.000
_cell.length_b   1.000
_cell.length_c   1.000
_cell.angle_alpha   90.00
_cell.angle_beta   90.00
_cell.angle_gamma   90.00
#
_symmetry.space_group_name_H-M   'P 1'
#
loop_
_entity.id
_entity.type
_entity.pdbx_description
1 polymer ?
#
loop_
_entity_poly.entity_id
_entity_poly.type
_entity_poly.pdbx_seq_one_letter_code
_entity_poly.pdbx_strand_id
1 'polypeptide(L)'
;MADSDFYDVPEEEFLDKEKAKELLKNINFKKMSSSQNYDPVKFKFKENTTHYSIADGFGNIVSTTTTLNTAFGSGIVIKDTGILMNNEMDDFSASPNQPNYFGLLGTYANRIEPYKRPLSSMTPTIIFKEGEPYLVTGAQGGSRIITAVLQVILNYYEFGLSPEESVNKPRYHHQWQPEHLMYEYFDDELKEKLIAMGFTLYQRPPTYNFSNGITSSIMFDDDVLIGVSDYRSDDFLSIGINLSLIHI
;
A
#
# COMPACT_ATOMS: atom_id res chain seq x y z
N MET A 1 -4.12 -14.67 -6.04
CA MET A 1 -5.06 -14.08 -5.07
C MET A 1 -6.37 -13.77 -5.76
N ALA A 2 -7.50 -13.96 -5.09
CA ALA A 2 -8.85 -13.72 -5.60
C ALA A 2 -9.83 -13.69 -4.42
N ASP A 3 -11.13 -13.48 -4.69
CA ASP A 3 -12.20 -13.60 -3.69
C ASP A 3 -12.31 -15.04 -3.19
N SER A 4 -12.13 -15.26 -1.88
CA SER A 4 -12.14 -16.58 -1.25
C SER A 4 -13.51 -17.28 -1.31
N ASP A 5 -14.61 -16.54 -1.50
CA ASP A 5 -15.93 -17.13 -1.70
C ASP A 5 -16.08 -17.81 -3.09
N PHE A 6 -15.18 -17.51 -4.02
CA PHE A 6 -15.21 -17.97 -5.42
C PHE A 6 -14.01 -18.79 -5.84
N TYR A 7 -12.94 -18.77 -5.07
CA TYR A 7 -11.69 -19.45 -5.39
C TYR A 7 -11.01 -19.93 -4.12
N ASP A 8 -10.55 -21.17 -4.13
CA ASP A 8 -9.78 -21.73 -3.03
C ASP A 8 -8.41 -21.04 -2.96
N VAL A 9 -8.34 -20.01 -2.11
CA VAL A 9 -7.11 -19.25 -1.86
C VAL A 9 -6.34 -19.95 -0.76
N PRO A 10 -5.10 -20.39 -0.99
CA PRO A 10 -4.31 -21.13 0.00
C PRO A 10 -3.77 -20.18 1.10
N GLU A 11 -4.68 -19.60 1.88
CA GLU A 11 -4.35 -18.60 2.90
C GLU A 11 -3.38 -19.14 3.95
N GLU A 12 -3.59 -20.38 4.42
CA GLU A 12 -2.72 -21.05 5.38
C GLU A 12 -1.29 -21.17 4.86
N GLU A 13 -1.11 -21.43 3.56
CA GLU A 13 0.22 -21.51 2.96
C GLU A 13 0.97 -20.16 2.96
N PHE A 14 0.25 -19.05 2.81
CA PHE A 14 0.85 -17.71 2.85
C PHE A 14 1.21 -17.27 4.27
N LEU A 15 0.55 -17.84 5.28
CA LEU A 15 0.81 -17.56 6.69
C LEU A 15 1.82 -18.54 7.32
N ASP A 16 2.20 -19.60 6.61
CA ASP A 16 3.12 -20.62 7.09
C ASP A 16 4.57 -20.08 7.15
N LYS A 17 5.08 -19.98 8.39
CA LYS A 17 6.45 -19.49 8.65
C LYS A 17 7.53 -20.47 8.14
N GLU A 18 7.27 -21.76 8.11
CA GLU A 18 8.25 -22.74 7.59
C GLU A 18 8.33 -22.62 6.06
N LYS A 19 7.22 -22.43 5.38
CA LYS A 19 7.20 -22.15 3.94
C LYS A 19 7.91 -20.84 3.62
N ALA A 20 7.72 -19.79 4.43
CA ALA A 20 8.47 -18.54 4.28
C ALA A 20 10.00 -18.75 4.42
N LYS A 21 10.44 -19.59 5.37
CA LYS A 21 11.86 -19.95 5.53
C LYS A 21 12.40 -20.76 4.34
N GLU A 22 11.58 -21.62 3.74
CA GLU A 22 11.97 -22.34 2.51
C GLU A 22 12.12 -21.39 1.33
N LEU A 23 11.20 -20.48 1.13
CA LEU A 23 11.27 -19.46 0.08
C LEU A 23 12.52 -18.57 0.24
N LEU A 24 12.88 -18.23 1.49
CA LEU A 24 14.06 -17.45 1.79
C LEU A 24 15.37 -18.13 1.29
N LYS A 25 15.45 -19.48 1.31
CA LYS A 25 16.61 -20.23 0.81
C LYS A 25 16.81 -20.05 -0.70
N ASN A 26 15.74 -19.70 -1.44
CA ASN A 26 15.78 -19.49 -2.89
C ASN A 26 16.17 -18.06 -3.26
N ILE A 27 16.26 -17.14 -2.30
CA ILE A 27 16.63 -15.75 -2.55
C ILE A 27 18.15 -15.67 -2.72
N ASN A 28 18.56 -15.13 -3.86
CA ASN A 28 19.95 -14.79 -4.09
C ASN A 28 20.23 -13.36 -3.64
N PHE A 29 20.91 -13.17 -2.51
CA PHE A 29 21.23 -11.84 -1.98
C PHE A 29 22.30 -11.07 -2.79
N LYS A 30 22.86 -11.66 -3.84
CA LYS A 30 23.87 -11.04 -4.71
C LYS A 30 23.38 -10.74 -6.11
N LYS A 31 22.22 -11.28 -6.49
CA LYS A 31 21.68 -11.12 -7.84
C LYS A 31 20.16 -11.17 -7.82
N MET A 32 19.54 -10.25 -8.53
CA MET A 32 18.09 -10.23 -8.76
C MET A 32 17.67 -11.48 -9.54
N SER A 33 16.52 -12.05 -9.15
CA SER A 33 15.82 -13.05 -9.97
C SER A 33 15.08 -12.34 -11.09
N SER A 34 15.21 -12.80 -12.33
CA SER A 34 14.49 -12.22 -13.47
C SER A 34 13.01 -12.54 -13.39
N SER A 35 12.16 -11.53 -13.57
CA SER A 35 10.73 -11.73 -13.84
C SER A 35 10.57 -12.22 -15.27
N GLN A 36 9.63 -13.14 -15.52
CA GLN A 36 9.39 -13.61 -16.88
C GLN A 36 8.92 -12.46 -17.79
N ASN A 37 9.46 -12.39 -19.01
CA ASN A 37 9.32 -11.29 -19.95
C ASN A 37 7.86 -10.92 -20.26
N TYR A 38 7.45 -9.74 -19.81
CA TYR A 38 6.31 -9.02 -20.36
C TYR A 38 6.80 -7.64 -20.81
N ASP A 39 6.27 -7.15 -21.95
CA ASP A 39 6.61 -5.83 -22.47
C ASP A 39 6.24 -4.75 -21.44
N PRO A 40 7.14 -3.80 -21.14
CA PRO A 40 6.85 -2.74 -20.18
C PRO A 40 5.79 -1.80 -20.77
N VAL A 41 4.59 -1.85 -20.20
CA VAL A 41 3.55 -0.86 -20.49
C VAL A 41 3.96 0.46 -19.83
N LYS A 42 3.93 1.55 -20.60
CA LYS A 42 4.20 2.89 -20.05
C LYS A 42 2.98 3.37 -19.25
N PHE A 43 3.06 3.31 -17.94
CA PHE A 43 1.98 3.73 -17.07
C PHE A 43 2.03 5.23 -16.78
N LYS A 44 0.88 5.89 -16.88
CA LYS A 44 0.65 7.25 -16.37
C LYS A 44 -0.27 7.10 -15.16
N PHE A 45 0.33 7.07 -13.97
CA PHE A 45 -0.44 7.00 -12.74
C PHE A 45 -0.94 8.39 -12.33
N LYS A 46 -2.25 8.54 -12.20
CA LYS A 46 -2.90 9.57 -11.39
C LYS A 46 -3.84 8.84 -10.45
N GLU A 47 -3.47 8.78 -9.20
CA GLU A 47 -4.19 8.04 -8.16
C GLU A 47 -4.99 8.98 -7.30
N ASN A 48 -6.21 8.57 -6.89
CA ASN A 48 -6.99 9.25 -5.87
C ASN A 48 -7.67 8.23 -4.97
N THR A 49 -6.88 7.70 -4.09
CA THR A 49 -7.32 6.91 -2.94
C THR A 49 -7.16 7.79 -1.71
N THR A 50 -8.02 7.64 -0.72
CA THR A 50 -7.89 8.32 0.56
C THR A 50 -7.80 7.29 1.67
N HIS A 51 -6.88 7.52 2.62
CA HIS A 51 -6.79 6.75 3.84
C HIS A 51 -6.88 7.66 5.06
N TYR A 52 -7.60 7.20 6.08
CA TYR A 52 -7.61 7.84 7.40
C TYR A 52 -7.55 6.81 8.52
N SER A 53 -6.77 7.15 9.54
CA SER A 53 -6.65 6.43 10.80
C SER A 53 -7.27 7.26 11.91
N ILE A 54 -8.12 6.67 12.74
CA ILE A 54 -8.80 7.34 13.85
C ILE A 54 -8.64 6.49 15.10
N ALA A 55 -8.35 7.14 16.22
CA ALA A 55 -8.40 6.55 17.56
C ALA A 55 -9.05 7.53 18.51
N ASP A 56 -9.92 7.05 19.41
CA ASP A 56 -10.59 7.87 20.40
C ASP A 56 -10.14 7.52 21.84
N GLY A 57 -10.53 8.35 22.80
CA GLY A 57 -10.22 8.14 24.21
C GLY A 57 -10.99 6.98 24.88
N PHE A 58 -11.84 6.27 24.16
CA PHE A 58 -12.58 5.10 24.63
C PHE A 58 -11.98 3.79 24.14
N GLY A 59 -10.89 3.85 23.37
CA GLY A 59 -10.24 2.67 22.78
C GLY A 59 -10.85 2.23 21.44
N ASN A 60 -11.74 3.01 20.84
CA ASN A 60 -12.22 2.71 19.48
C ASN A 60 -11.17 3.12 18.46
N ILE A 61 -10.94 2.25 17.47
CA ILE A 61 -9.92 2.44 16.46
C ILE A 61 -10.50 2.14 15.08
N VAL A 62 -10.20 3.01 14.11
CA VAL A 62 -10.60 2.83 12.72
C VAL A 62 -9.40 3.02 11.80
N SER A 63 -9.23 2.10 10.87
CA SER A 63 -8.31 2.19 9.75
C SER A 63 -9.11 1.99 8.47
N THR A 64 -9.26 3.03 7.67
CA THR A 64 -10.14 2.98 6.49
C THR A 64 -9.46 3.56 5.27
N THR A 65 -9.47 2.76 4.19
CA THR A 65 -9.06 3.20 2.86
C THR A 65 -10.28 3.19 1.93
N THR A 66 -10.53 4.29 1.23
CA THR A 66 -11.64 4.43 0.29
C THR A 66 -11.14 5.02 -1.03
N THR A 67 -11.74 4.59 -2.13
CA THR A 67 -11.28 5.00 -3.46
C THR A 67 -12.39 4.95 -4.50
N LEU A 68 -12.17 5.65 -5.60
CA LEU A 68 -12.91 5.48 -6.85
C LEU A 68 -12.07 4.69 -7.87
N ASN A 69 -10.92 4.14 -7.46
CA ASN A 69 -9.84 3.55 -8.22
C ASN A 69 -8.98 4.61 -8.91
N THR A 70 -9.45 5.28 -9.94
CA THR A 70 -8.73 6.41 -10.57
C THR A 70 -9.24 7.77 -10.09
N ALA A 71 -8.53 8.86 -10.46
CA ALA A 71 -8.77 10.23 -9.99
C ALA A 71 -10.24 10.69 -10.03
N PHE A 72 -10.97 10.29 -11.05
CA PHE A 72 -12.39 10.59 -11.23
C PHE A 72 -13.21 9.32 -11.49
N GLY A 73 -12.73 8.16 -11.02
CA GLY A 73 -13.36 6.87 -11.27
C GLY A 73 -13.60 6.63 -12.75
N SER A 74 -14.82 6.29 -13.12
CA SER A 74 -15.23 6.12 -14.52
C SER A 74 -15.44 7.44 -15.29
N GLY A 75 -15.32 8.60 -14.62
CA GLY A 75 -15.65 9.91 -15.20
C GLY A 75 -17.17 10.15 -15.35
N ILE A 76 -18.01 9.23 -14.88
CA ILE A 76 -19.48 9.34 -14.96
C ILE A 76 -19.99 9.92 -13.66
N VAL A 77 -20.83 10.97 -13.78
CA VAL A 77 -21.56 11.53 -12.66
C VAL A 77 -23.01 11.04 -12.74
N ILE A 78 -23.52 10.51 -11.62
CA ILE A 78 -24.94 10.11 -11.55
C ILE A 78 -25.78 11.36 -11.65
N LYS A 79 -26.71 11.35 -12.64
CA LYS A 79 -27.57 12.49 -12.93
C LYS A 79 -28.31 12.97 -11.67
N ASP A 80 -28.34 14.28 -11.47
CA ASP A 80 -29.04 14.99 -10.40
C ASP A 80 -28.51 14.72 -8.97
N THR A 81 -27.37 14.03 -8.81
CA THR A 81 -26.79 13.71 -7.49
C THR A 81 -25.43 14.34 -7.23
N GLY A 82 -24.64 14.62 -8.27
CA GLY A 82 -23.24 15.04 -8.16
C GLY A 82 -22.26 13.91 -7.76
N ILE A 83 -22.74 12.67 -7.62
CA ILE A 83 -21.91 11.52 -7.22
C ILE A 83 -21.13 11.00 -8.43
N LEU A 84 -19.79 10.95 -8.30
CA LEU A 84 -18.90 10.28 -9.25
C LEU A 84 -18.97 8.76 -9.05
N MET A 85 -19.08 8.03 -10.15
CA MET A 85 -19.01 6.56 -10.11
C MET A 85 -17.57 6.09 -10.17
N ASN A 86 -17.25 5.06 -9.38
CA ASN A 86 -15.95 4.39 -9.43
C ASN A 86 -15.74 3.64 -10.75
N ASN A 87 -14.51 3.18 -10.97
CA ASN A 87 -14.13 2.23 -12.02
C ASN A 87 -13.38 1.02 -11.47
N GLU A 88 -13.79 0.55 -10.27
CA GLU A 88 -13.18 -0.59 -9.56
C GLU A 88 -13.23 -1.91 -10.34
N MET A 89 -14.05 -2.00 -11.37
CA MET A 89 -14.08 -3.18 -12.27
C MET A 89 -12.72 -3.44 -12.94
N ASP A 90 -11.84 -2.43 -13.00
CA ASP A 90 -10.45 -2.56 -13.47
C ASP A 90 -9.56 -3.40 -12.53
N ASP A 91 -9.94 -3.55 -11.27
CA ASP A 91 -9.23 -4.39 -10.31
C ASP A 91 -9.49 -5.89 -10.53
N PHE A 92 -10.49 -6.25 -11.34
CA PHE A 92 -10.61 -7.60 -11.85
C PHE A 92 -9.59 -7.87 -12.98
N SER A 93 -9.31 -9.14 -13.23
CA SER A 93 -8.60 -9.59 -14.42
C SER A 93 -9.54 -9.58 -15.62
N ALA A 94 -9.77 -8.42 -16.20
CA ALA A 94 -10.70 -8.23 -17.32
C ALA A 94 -10.25 -9.00 -18.57
N SER A 95 -8.93 -9.15 -18.76
CA SER A 95 -8.34 -9.93 -19.83
C SER A 95 -7.11 -10.71 -19.32
N PRO A 96 -6.99 -12.00 -19.58
CA PRO A 96 -5.83 -12.78 -19.17
C PRO A 96 -4.51 -12.17 -19.68
N ASN A 97 -3.52 -12.09 -18.80
CA ASN A 97 -2.18 -11.59 -19.10
C ASN A 97 -2.12 -10.12 -19.59
N GLN A 98 -3.21 -9.37 -19.44
CA GLN A 98 -3.19 -7.92 -19.64
C GLN A 98 -3.11 -7.21 -18.28
N PRO A 99 -2.25 -6.21 -18.17
CA PRO A 99 -2.17 -5.43 -16.94
C PRO A 99 -3.41 -4.53 -16.78
N ASN A 100 -3.83 -4.33 -15.53
CA ASN A 100 -4.81 -3.31 -15.20
C ASN A 100 -4.17 -1.90 -15.21
N TYR A 101 -4.93 -0.89 -14.83
CA TYR A 101 -4.45 0.51 -14.76
C TYR A 101 -3.16 0.67 -13.93
N PHE A 102 -2.99 -0.12 -12.88
CA PHE A 102 -1.81 -0.09 -12.00
C PHE A 102 -0.66 -1.00 -12.47
N GLY A 103 -0.79 -1.62 -13.63
CA GLY A 103 0.21 -2.54 -14.16
C GLY A 103 0.20 -3.91 -13.52
N LEU A 104 -0.80 -4.23 -12.73
CA LEU A 104 -0.94 -5.53 -12.10
C LEU A 104 -1.47 -6.55 -13.10
N LEU A 105 -0.75 -7.65 -13.23
CA LEU A 105 -1.18 -8.79 -14.04
C LEU A 105 -2.12 -9.66 -13.22
N GLY A 106 -3.35 -9.76 -13.65
CA GLY A 106 -4.33 -10.62 -13.04
C GLY A 106 -4.30 -12.05 -13.57
N THR A 107 -4.87 -12.96 -12.80
CA THR A 107 -5.04 -14.37 -13.16
C THR A 107 -6.50 -14.70 -13.39
N TYR A 108 -6.77 -15.88 -13.94
CA TYR A 108 -8.14 -16.38 -14.12
C TYR A 108 -8.96 -16.42 -12.82
N ALA A 109 -8.29 -16.63 -11.69
CA ALA A 109 -8.94 -16.65 -10.38
C ALA A 109 -9.63 -15.32 -10.02
N ASN A 110 -9.09 -14.18 -10.49
CA ASN A 110 -9.67 -12.85 -10.27
C ASN A 110 -10.50 -12.33 -11.47
N ARG A 111 -11.06 -13.22 -12.30
CA ARG A 111 -11.96 -12.82 -13.40
C ARG A 111 -13.27 -12.24 -12.90
N ILE A 112 -13.94 -11.48 -13.73
CA ILE A 112 -15.27 -10.92 -13.44
C ILE A 112 -16.31 -12.04 -13.35
N GLU A 113 -17.05 -12.08 -12.25
CA GLU A 113 -18.20 -12.95 -12.03
C GLU A 113 -19.29 -12.21 -11.24
N PRO A 114 -20.59 -12.57 -11.38
CA PRO A 114 -21.65 -11.97 -10.59
C PRO A 114 -21.40 -12.14 -9.08
N TYR A 115 -21.61 -11.09 -8.30
CA TYR A 115 -21.45 -11.03 -6.84
C TYR A 115 -20.02 -11.16 -6.32
N LYS A 116 -19.04 -11.31 -7.18
CA LYS A 116 -17.63 -11.44 -6.82
C LYS A 116 -17.00 -10.07 -6.53
N ARG A 117 -16.16 -10.02 -5.52
CA ARG A 117 -15.33 -8.86 -5.17
C ARG A 117 -14.02 -8.89 -5.97
N PRO A 118 -13.54 -7.76 -6.50
CA PRO A 118 -12.20 -7.69 -7.10
C PRO A 118 -11.11 -7.84 -6.05
N LEU A 119 -9.92 -8.23 -6.50
CA LEU A 119 -8.72 -8.14 -5.69
C LEU A 119 -8.41 -6.66 -5.42
N SER A 120 -8.10 -6.31 -4.18
CA SER A 120 -7.72 -4.95 -3.80
C SER A 120 -6.29 -4.88 -3.27
N SER A 121 -5.59 -3.80 -3.59
CA SER A 121 -4.30 -3.44 -3.01
C SER A 121 -4.43 -2.59 -1.74
N MET A 122 -5.63 -2.17 -1.38
CA MET A 122 -5.87 -1.42 -0.15
C MET A 122 -5.61 -2.31 1.07
N THR A 123 -4.77 -1.82 1.97
CA THR A 123 -4.30 -2.56 3.15
C THR A 123 -4.44 -1.72 4.42
N PRO A 124 -5.67 -1.29 4.79
CA PRO A 124 -5.87 -0.67 6.09
C PRO A 124 -5.50 -1.67 7.18
N THR A 125 -4.66 -1.24 8.13
CA THR A 125 -4.03 -2.16 9.09
C THR A 125 -4.12 -1.61 10.51
N ILE A 126 -4.47 -2.49 11.46
CA ILE A 126 -4.39 -2.25 12.89
C ILE A 126 -3.51 -3.36 13.48
N ILE A 127 -2.49 -2.98 14.24
CA ILE A 127 -1.58 -3.92 14.91
C ILE A 127 -1.81 -3.82 16.42
N PHE A 128 -1.95 -4.98 17.04
CA PHE A 128 -1.97 -5.15 18.48
C PHE A 128 -0.66 -5.81 18.94
N LYS A 129 -0.12 -5.33 20.06
CA LYS A 129 1.02 -5.93 20.72
C LYS A 129 0.61 -6.29 22.15
N GLU A 130 0.74 -7.54 22.54
CA GLU A 130 0.34 -8.05 23.86
C GLU A 130 -1.14 -7.78 24.23
N GLY A 131 -1.99 -7.67 23.22
CA GLY A 131 -3.42 -7.40 23.37
C GLY A 131 -3.81 -5.93 23.32
N GLU A 132 -2.85 -5.01 23.38
CA GLU A 132 -3.07 -3.57 23.31
C GLU A 132 -2.82 -3.00 21.91
N PRO A 133 -3.54 -1.95 21.51
CA PRO A 133 -3.27 -1.25 20.25
C PRO A 133 -1.84 -0.75 20.19
N TYR A 134 -1.18 -0.94 19.05
CA TYR A 134 0.22 -0.57 18.87
C TYR A 134 0.43 0.38 17.69
N LEU A 135 -0.22 0.10 16.57
CA LEU A 135 -0.12 0.91 15.35
C LEU A 135 -1.40 0.80 14.53
N VAL A 136 -1.90 1.93 14.08
CA VAL A 136 -2.94 2.04 13.05
C VAL A 136 -2.35 2.72 11.85
N THR A 137 -2.46 2.12 10.67
CA THR A 137 -1.87 2.67 9.46
C THR A 137 -2.59 2.21 8.21
N GLY A 138 -2.41 2.93 7.16
CA GLY A 138 -2.79 2.60 5.80
C GLY A 138 -2.33 3.69 4.86
N ALA A 139 -2.61 3.53 3.58
CA ALA A 139 -2.06 4.43 2.57
C ALA A 139 -3.02 4.62 1.39
N GLN A 140 -2.76 5.69 0.64
CA GLN A 140 -3.14 5.82 -0.76
C GLN A 140 -1.93 5.55 -1.64
N GLY A 141 -2.15 5.15 -2.92
CA GLY A 141 -1.04 4.93 -3.84
C GLY A 141 -1.20 3.74 -4.77
N GLY A 142 -2.42 3.25 -5.00
CA GLY A 142 -2.69 2.09 -5.86
C GLY A 142 -1.94 0.85 -5.40
N SER A 143 -1.27 0.14 -6.30
CA SER A 143 -0.49 -1.06 -5.98
C SER A 143 0.65 -0.83 -4.97
N ARG A 144 1.13 0.42 -4.84
CA ARG A 144 2.22 0.78 -3.91
C ARG A 144 1.77 0.85 -2.45
N ILE A 145 0.46 0.87 -2.19
CA ILE A 145 -0.11 0.87 -0.83
C ILE A 145 0.48 -0.27 0.00
N ILE A 146 0.54 -1.48 -0.56
CA ILE A 146 1.02 -2.70 0.12
C ILE A 146 2.43 -2.50 0.67
N THR A 147 3.34 -2.01 -0.17
CA THR A 147 4.75 -1.83 0.24
C THR A 147 4.96 -0.60 1.10
N ALA A 148 4.16 0.45 0.94
CA ALA A 148 4.22 1.63 1.81
C ALA A 148 3.83 1.26 3.25
N VAL A 149 2.69 0.59 3.42
CA VAL A 149 2.22 0.12 4.74
C VAL A 149 3.22 -0.85 5.37
N LEU A 150 3.71 -1.83 4.60
CA LEU A 150 4.72 -2.78 5.08
C LEU A 150 5.99 -2.07 5.58
N GLN A 151 6.49 -1.06 4.85
CA GLN A 151 7.70 -0.34 5.26
C GLN A 151 7.48 0.49 6.53
N VAL A 152 6.31 1.11 6.71
CA VAL A 152 6.00 1.81 7.98
C VAL A 152 5.99 0.81 9.15
N ILE A 153 5.36 -0.35 8.97
CA ILE A 153 5.32 -1.40 9.99
C ILE A 153 6.74 -1.86 10.35
N LEU A 154 7.55 -2.22 9.35
CA LEU A 154 8.92 -2.70 9.59
C LEU A 154 9.79 -1.61 10.23
N ASN A 155 9.68 -0.37 9.78
CA ASN A 155 10.45 0.74 10.32
C ASN A 155 10.15 0.95 11.81
N TYR A 156 8.88 0.92 12.19
CA TYR A 156 8.46 1.15 13.57
C TYR A 156 8.67 -0.08 14.47
N TYR A 157 8.18 -1.25 14.02
CA TYR A 157 8.16 -2.45 14.84
C TYR A 157 9.51 -3.19 14.88
N GLU A 158 10.13 -3.38 13.71
CA GLU A 158 11.33 -4.21 13.59
C GLU A 158 12.62 -3.40 13.75
N PHE A 159 12.67 -2.20 13.15
CA PHE A 159 13.87 -1.36 13.20
C PHE A 159 13.86 -0.34 14.33
N GLY A 160 12.76 -0.19 15.07
CA GLY A 160 12.65 0.67 16.24
C GLY A 160 12.85 2.16 15.94
N LEU A 161 12.49 2.59 14.74
CA LEU A 161 12.56 4.01 14.38
C LEU A 161 11.45 4.79 15.10
N SER A 162 11.66 6.09 15.30
CA SER A 162 10.63 6.97 15.83
C SER A 162 9.38 6.98 14.93
N PRO A 163 8.20 7.34 15.44
CA PRO A 163 6.98 7.47 14.64
C PRO A 163 7.18 8.30 13.38
N GLU A 164 7.80 9.48 13.50
CA GLU A 164 8.06 10.39 12.40
C GLU A 164 9.02 9.79 11.36
N GLU A 165 10.13 9.21 11.79
CA GLU A 165 11.08 8.53 10.89
C GLU A 165 10.44 7.34 10.19
N SER A 166 9.60 6.57 10.89
CA SER A 166 8.94 5.38 10.33
C SER A 166 8.04 5.70 9.17
N VAL A 167 7.30 6.81 9.25
CA VAL A 167 6.40 7.30 8.20
C VAL A 167 7.18 7.99 7.09
N ASN A 168 8.18 8.80 7.44
CA ASN A 168 8.81 9.74 6.51
C ASN A 168 10.10 9.21 5.84
N LYS A 169 10.58 8.02 6.21
CA LYS A 169 11.73 7.39 5.55
C LYS A 169 11.48 7.21 4.05
N PRO A 170 12.50 7.43 3.19
CA PRO A 170 12.38 7.19 1.75
C PRO A 170 11.89 5.79 1.44
N ARG A 171 10.92 5.68 0.54
CA ARG A 171 10.26 4.42 0.19
C ARG A 171 10.74 3.87 -1.13
N TYR A 172 10.58 2.56 -1.26
CA TYR A 172 10.79 1.82 -2.51
C TYR A 172 9.65 0.84 -2.75
N HIS A 173 9.49 0.44 -4.02
CA HIS A 173 8.42 -0.46 -4.44
C HIS A 173 8.88 -1.34 -5.60
N HIS A 174 8.51 -2.62 -5.54
CA HIS A 174 8.63 -3.57 -6.63
C HIS A 174 7.40 -4.46 -6.64
N GLN A 175 6.76 -4.62 -7.78
CA GLN A 175 5.49 -5.37 -7.90
C GLN A 175 5.56 -6.53 -8.91
N TRP A 176 6.78 -7.09 -9.13
CA TRP A 176 7.06 -8.12 -10.12
C TRP A 176 7.01 -7.57 -11.56
N GLN A 177 5.90 -7.07 -12.02
CA GLN A 177 5.75 -6.41 -13.32
C GLN A 177 5.12 -5.02 -13.16
N PRO A 178 5.66 -3.99 -13.83
CA PRO A 178 6.90 -3.99 -14.63
C PRO A 178 8.15 -4.28 -13.77
N GLU A 179 9.15 -4.93 -14.38
CA GLU A 179 10.37 -5.38 -13.71
C GLU A 179 11.33 -4.20 -13.47
N HIS A 180 10.97 -3.32 -12.55
CA HIS A 180 11.87 -2.29 -12.04
C HIS A 180 11.59 -1.96 -10.58
N LEU A 181 12.66 -1.57 -9.89
CA LEU A 181 12.60 -1.09 -8.52
C LEU A 181 12.35 0.41 -8.52
N MET A 182 11.14 0.81 -8.15
CA MET A 182 10.80 2.21 -7.94
C MET A 182 11.35 2.65 -6.59
N TYR A 183 11.97 3.83 -6.51
CA TYR A 183 12.53 4.36 -5.27
C TYR A 183 12.46 5.87 -5.22
N GLU A 184 12.39 6.42 -4.01
CA GLU A 184 12.40 7.87 -3.77
C GLU A 184 13.82 8.39 -3.65
N TYR A 185 14.60 7.76 -2.79
CA TYR A 185 15.99 8.10 -2.57
C TYR A 185 16.82 6.86 -2.24
N PHE A 186 17.94 6.70 -2.93
CA PHE A 186 19.06 5.83 -2.58
C PHE A 186 20.34 6.65 -2.76
N ASP A 187 21.33 6.43 -1.91
CA ASP A 187 22.68 6.93 -2.14
C ASP A 187 23.33 6.25 -3.36
N ASP A 188 24.42 6.79 -3.84
CA ASP A 188 25.05 6.28 -5.06
C ASP A 188 25.64 4.90 -4.85
N GLU A 189 26.18 4.59 -3.67
CA GLU A 189 26.72 3.27 -3.34
C GLU A 189 25.64 2.19 -3.41
N LEU A 190 24.46 2.44 -2.85
CA LEU A 190 23.33 1.51 -2.91
C LEU A 190 22.81 1.35 -4.33
N LYS A 191 22.72 2.44 -5.12
CA LYS A 191 22.33 2.37 -6.54
C LYS A 191 23.28 1.47 -7.33
N GLU A 192 24.59 1.67 -7.19
CA GLU A 192 25.60 0.87 -7.87
C GLU A 192 25.50 -0.62 -7.50
N LYS A 193 25.31 -0.92 -6.22
CA LYS A 193 25.09 -2.30 -5.75
C LYS A 193 23.84 -2.93 -6.36
N LEU A 194 22.71 -2.22 -6.35
CA LEU A 194 21.46 -2.72 -6.91
C LEU A 194 21.55 -2.94 -8.43
N ILE A 195 22.19 -2.03 -9.15
CA ILE A 195 22.44 -2.18 -10.60
C ILE A 195 23.34 -3.38 -10.86
N ALA A 196 24.41 -3.55 -10.07
CA ALA A 196 25.31 -4.72 -10.18
C ALA A 196 24.60 -6.06 -9.87
N MET A 197 23.56 -6.03 -9.04
CA MET A 197 22.68 -7.19 -8.79
C MET A 197 21.70 -7.46 -9.93
N GLY A 198 21.53 -6.53 -10.88
CA GLY A 198 20.66 -6.65 -12.05
C GLY A 198 19.35 -5.88 -11.95
N PHE A 199 19.13 -5.07 -10.91
CA PHE A 199 17.92 -4.27 -10.83
C PHE A 199 17.92 -3.13 -11.84
N THR A 200 16.77 -2.93 -12.48
CA THR A 200 16.46 -1.70 -13.21
C THR A 200 15.85 -0.72 -12.22
N LEU A 201 16.50 0.44 -12.04
CA LEU A 201 16.07 1.45 -11.08
C LEU A 201 15.22 2.53 -11.75
N TYR A 202 14.11 2.89 -11.10
CA TYR A 202 13.23 3.98 -11.53
C TYR A 202 12.98 4.94 -10.37
N GLN A 203 13.60 6.11 -10.43
CA GLN A 203 13.42 7.11 -9.37
C GLN A 203 12.06 7.80 -9.47
N ARG A 204 11.37 7.86 -8.35
CA ARG A 204 10.10 8.59 -8.17
C ARG A 204 10.29 9.65 -7.10
N PRO A 205 10.14 10.95 -7.41
CA PRO A 205 10.25 11.97 -6.37
C PRO A 205 9.13 11.81 -5.33
N PRO A 206 9.39 12.11 -4.04
CA PRO A 206 8.41 11.97 -2.97
C PRO A 206 7.39 13.11 -2.98
N THR A 207 6.62 13.22 -4.05
CA THR A 207 5.56 14.22 -4.22
C THR A 207 4.21 13.52 -4.40
N TYR A 208 3.12 14.21 -4.14
CA TYR A 208 1.76 13.68 -4.17
C TYR A 208 1.46 12.76 -5.37
N ASN A 209 1.83 13.19 -6.57
CA ASN A 209 1.53 12.44 -7.80
C ASN A 209 2.55 11.34 -8.15
N PHE A 210 3.71 11.29 -7.48
CA PHE A 210 4.83 10.43 -7.87
C PHE A 210 5.43 9.61 -6.74
N SER A 211 4.95 9.76 -5.50
CA SER A 211 5.45 9.02 -4.34
C SER A 211 5.21 7.50 -4.44
N ASN A 212 5.91 6.75 -3.62
CA ASN A 212 5.67 5.33 -3.42
C ASN A 212 4.64 5.09 -2.29
N GLY A 213 3.49 5.75 -2.42
CA GLY A 213 2.39 5.75 -1.46
C GLY A 213 2.49 6.88 -0.44
N ILE A 214 1.34 7.31 0.09
CA ILE A 214 1.23 8.31 1.14
C ILE A 214 0.43 7.70 2.26
N THR A 215 0.98 7.69 3.48
CA THR A 215 0.41 6.99 4.62
C THR A 215 -0.23 7.96 5.61
N SER A 216 -1.18 7.46 6.39
CA SER A 216 -1.72 8.13 7.58
C SER A 216 -1.64 7.15 8.73
N SER A 217 -0.93 7.51 9.79
CA SER A 217 -0.59 6.57 10.86
C SER A 217 -0.79 7.16 12.24
N ILE A 218 -1.23 6.32 13.18
CA ILE A 218 -1.27 6.60 14.61
C ILE A 218 -0.48 5.50 15.32
N MET A 219 0.52 5.89 16.09
CA MET A 219 1.26 5.01 16.99
C MET A 219 0.78 5.20 18.40
N PHE A 220 0.80 4.13 19.18
CA PHE A 220 0.41 4.13 20.57
C PHE A 220 1.69 3.94 21.41
N ASP A 221 1.97 4.90 22.30
CA ASP A 221 3.11 4.88 23.21
C ASP A 221 2.59 5.15 24.62
N ASP A 222 2.43 4.08 25.40
CA ASP A 222 1.71 4.06 26.66
C ASP A 222 0.34 4.76 26.53
N ASP A 223 0.12 5.86 27.26
CA ASP A 223 -1.13 6.64 27.24
C ASP A 223 -1.15 7.75 26.17
N VAL A 224 -0.16 7.80 25.28
CA VAL A 224 -0.01 8.85 24.27
C VAL A 224 -0.33 8.34 22.87
N LEU A 225 -1.23 9.05 22.17
CA LEU A 225 -1.50 8.83 20.75
C LEU A 225 -0.62 9.77 19.92
N ILE A 226 0.22 9.18 19.07
CA ILE A 226 1.13 9.93 18.21
C ILE A 226 0.65 9.81 16.76
N GLY A 227 -0.05 10.85 16.29
CA GLY A 227 -0.45 10.95 14.88
C GLY A 227 0.67 11.52 14.04
N VAL A 228 1.01 10.86 12.92
CA VAL A 228 2.07 11.30 12.03
C VAL A 228 1.52 11.57 10.63
N SER A 229 1.78 12.79 10.15
CA SER A 229 1.50 13.20 8.78
C SER A 229 2.65 12.82 7.86
N ASP A 230 2.31 12.34 6.67
CA ASP A 230 3.27 11.99 5.64
C ASP A 230 3.64 13.26 4.83
N TYR A 231 4.91 13.65 4.84
CA TYR A 231 5.40 14.87 4.17
C TYR A 231 5.22 14.86 2.63
N ARG A 232 4.86 13.72 2.05
CA ARG A 232 4.64 13.57 0.61
C ARG A 232 3.38 14.28 0.11
N SER A 233 2.54 14.72 1.04
CA SER A 233 1.32 15.47 0.73
C SER A 233 1.10 16.59 1.75
N ASP A 234 0.91 17.80 1.26
CA ASP A 234 0.54 18.95 2.07
C ASP A 234 -0.92 18.88 2.59
N ASP A 235 -1.74 18.01 2.00
CA ASP A 235 -3.16 17.84 2.35
C ASP A 235 -3.39 16.85 3.50
N PHE A 236 -2.35 16.14 3.95
CA PHE A 236 -2.45 15.17 5.04
C PHE A 236 -2.12 15.82 6.37
N LEU A 237 -3.08 15.75 7.29
CA LEU A 237 -2.99 16.39 8.59
C LEU A 237 -3.24 15.37 9.71
N SER A 238 -2.39 15.41 10.74
CA SER A 238 -2.63 14.73 12.01
C SER A 238 -3.18 15.73 13.02
N ILE A 239 -4.38 15.46 13.54
CA ILE A 239 -5.06 16.34 14.50
C ILE A 239 -5.38 15.54 15.75
N GLY A 240 -4.93 16.03 16.90
CA GLY A 240 -5.38 15.58 18.22
C GLY A 240 -6.39 16.57 18.80
N ILE A 241 -7.53 16.06 19.28
CA ILE A 241 -8.54 16.86 19.97
C ILE A 241 -8.62 16.37 21.42
N ASN A 242 -8.35 17.26 22.37
CA ASN A 242 -8.57 16.98 23.78
C ASN A 242 -9.98 17.41 24.18
N LEU A 243 -10.88 16.44 24.27
CA LEU A 243 -12.29 16.67 24.63
C LEU A 243 -12.49 17.18 26.06
N SER A 244 -11.49 17.10 26.94
CA SER A 244 -11.58 17.62 28.31
C SER A 244 -11.63 19.15 28.37
N LEU A 245 -11.35 19.85 27.29
CA LEU A 245 -11.42 21.32 27.19
C LEU A 245 -12.72 21.82 26.54
N ILE A 246 -13.62 20.93 26.12
CA ILE A 246 -14.92 21.30 25.59
C ILE A 246 -15.93 21.26 26.77
N HIS A 247 -15.79 22.17 27.71
CA HIS A 247 -16.90 22.57 28.56
C HIS A 247 -17.55 23.79 27.92
N ILE A 248 -18.64 23.54 27.23
CA ILE A 248 -19.60 24.57 26.84
C ILE A 248 -20.50 24.84 28.01
#